data_983f0276e4f3d6eef997bde964180ccb
#
_entry.id   983f0276e4f3d6eef997bde964180ccb
#
_cell.length_a   1.000
_cell.length_b   1.000
_cell.length_c   1.000
_cell.angle_alpha   90.00
_cell.angle_beta   90.00
_cell.angle_gamma   90.00
#
_symmetry.space_group_name_H-M   'P 1'
#
loop_
_entity.id
_entity.type
_entity.pdbx_description
1 polymer ?
#
loop_
_entity_poly.entity_id
_entity_poly.type
_entity_poly.pdbx_seq_one_letter_code
_entity_poly.pdbx_strand_id
1 'polypeptide(L)'
;MKIGCVKEIKNNEYRVGLTPDNVRAYVAAGHHVYMEMGAGVGSGFSDNEYVNAGASIIDNAADVWHLVDMMVKVKEPLEEEYALFHEGLILYTYLHLAADKQQMDALLDGKVKAVAYETIEEVDHSLPCLAPMSQIAGRLSIQEGAKYLEKRFGGEGILLAGVPGTPKANVVILGGGTVGMNACKIAVGMGANVTILDVNLKRLEQLDNMFGAHIQTLVSTDSNIERVVKEADLVIGSVLIPGGSTPKLFKKKYLPEMKDGAVFVDVAIDQGGCGESSRVTTHDDPVYIEEGVVHYCVGNMPGAVPRTSTIALTNATLKYGLQIAKEGLEEACKKSAVVASGVNCYLGKLTNKNVADAHGYEYTALSDMI
;
A
#
# COMPACT_ATOMS: atom_id res chain seq x y z
N MET A 1 25.87 -3.92 -11.78
CA MET A 1 25.37 -4.07 -10.40
C MET A 1 24.79 -5.45 -10.23
N LYS A 2 24.97 -6.07 -9.08
CA LYS A 2 24.32 -7.33 -8.67
C LYS A 2 23.03 -6.97 -7.91
N ILE A 3 21.89 -7.46 -8.37
CA ILE A 3 20.57 -7.15 -7.83
C ILE A 3 19.98 -8.41 -7.25
N GLY A 4 19.49 -8.35 -6.01
CA GLY A 4 18.87 -9.45 -5.31
C GLY A 4 17.38 -9.26 -5.09
N CYS A 5 16.65 -10.36 -5.05
CA CYS A 5 15.29 -10.39 -4.57
C CYS A 5 15.05 -11.68 -3.81
N VAL A 6 14.59 -11.55 -2.58
CA VAL A 6 14.32 -12.69 -1.68
C VAL A 6 12.81 -12.89 -1.52
N LYS A 7 12.43 -14.03 -1.00
CA LYS A 7 11.06 -14.31 -0.56
C LYS A 7 10.72 -13.45 0.64
N GLU A 8 9.52 -12.88 0.65
CA GLU A 8 9.02 -12.18 1.83
C GLU A 8 8.71 -13.17 2.96
N ILE A 9 9.17 -12.83 4.16
CA ILE A 9 9.00 -13.69 5.35
C ILE A 9 7.89 -13.21 6.29
N LYS A 10 7.34 -12.01 6.03
CA LYS A 10 6.20 -11.49 6.79
C LYS A 10 4.96 -12.37 6.57
N ASN A 11 4.23 -12.65 7.65
CA ASN A 11 3.03 -13.48 7.58
C ASN A 11 2.01 -12.91 6.56
N ASN A 12 1.44 -13.81 5.74
CA ASN A 12 0.50 -13.48 4.66
C ASN A 12 1.04 -12.50 3.60
N GLU A 13 2.38 -12.38 3.44
CA GLU A 13 3.00 -11.63 2.37
C GLU A 13 3.49 -12.57 1.26
N TYR A 14 2.77 -12.58 0.17
CA TYR A 14 3.02 -13.44 -0.99
C TYR A 14 3.50 -12.66 -2.22
N ARG A 15 3.61 -11.32 -2.11
CA ARG A 15 4.18 -10.48 -3.17
C ARG A 15 5.68 -10.71 -3.27
N VAL A 16 6.28 -10.29 -4.39
CA VAL A 16 7.72 -10.37 -4.64
C VAL A 16 8.20 -9.06 -5.27
N GLY A 17 9.42 -8.63 -4.97
CA GLY A 17 9.98 -7.35 -5.38
C GLY A 17 10.26 -7.23 -6.89
N LEU A 18 10.42 -8.36 -7.60
CA LEU A 18 10.70 -8.42 -9.05
C LEU A 18 9.79 -9.43 -9.75
N THR A 19 9.27 -9.08 -10.91
CA THR A 19 8.66 -10.05 -11.85
C THR A 19 9.71 -10.55 -12.85
N PRO A 20 9.45 -11.66 -13.59
CA PRO A 20 10.31 -12.08 -14.70
C PRO A 20 10.55 -10.98 -15.75
N ASP A 21 9.56 -10.10 -15.99
CA ASP A 21 9.72 -8.99 -16.93
C ASP A 21 10.68 -7.91 -16.41
N ASN A 22 10.64 -7.62 -15.10
CA ASN A 22 11.63 -6.73 -14.47
C ASN A 22 13.03 -7.32 -14.54
N VAL A 23 13.18 -8.62 -14.29
CA VAL A 23 14.46 -9.32 -14.43
C VAL A 23 15.00 -9.16 -15.84
N ARG A 24 14.18 -9.38 -16.87
CA ARG A 24 14.59 -9.15 -18.27
C ARG A 24 15.09 -7.71 -18.49
N ALA A 25 14.42 -6.74 -17.92
CA ALA A 25 14.81 -5.33 -18.06
C ALA A 25 16.17 -5.04 -17.40
N TYR A 26 16.41 -5.53 -16.18
CA TYR A 26 17.70 -5.38 -15.51
C TYR A 26 18.83 -6.11 -16.26
N VAL A 27 18.59 -7.35 -16.70
CA VAL A 27 19.57 -8.13 -17.48
C VAL A 27 19.90 -7.45 -18.82
N ALA A 28 18.89 -6.95 -19.53
CA ALA A 28 19.08 -6.21 -20.76
C ALA A 28 19.85 -4.90 -20.56
N ALA A 29 19.78 -4.30 -19.38
CA ALA A 29 20.59 -3.14 -18.97
C ALA A 29 22.02 -3.49 -18.52
N GLY A 30 22.41 -4.77 -18.56
CA GLY A 30 23.76 -5.25 -18.21
C GLY A 30 23.97 -5.57 -16.73
N HIS A 31 22.90 -5.78 -15.97
CA HIS A 31 22.99 -6.15 -14.56
C HIS A 31 22.79 -7.65 -14.35
N HIS A 32 23.27 -8.18 -13.22
CA HIS A 32 23.09 -9.56 -12.81
C HIS A 32 21.98 -9.61 -11.75
N VAL A 33 20.97 -10.48 -11.96
CA VAL A 33 19.85 -10.64 -11.03
C VAL A 33 19.91 -12.00 -10.35
N TYR A 34 19.79 -12.00 -9.05
CA TYR A 34 19.79 -13.17 -8.18
C TYR A 34 18.46 -13.25 -7.44
N MET A 35 17.75 -14.37 -7.59
CA MET A 35 16.46 -14.62 -6.96
C MET A 35 16.61 -15.76 -5.96
N GLU A 36 16.05 -15.59 -4.76
CA GLU A 36 15.89 -16.73 -3.86
C GLU A 36 14.92 -17.75 -4.45
N MET A 37 15.24 -19.05 -4.30
CA MET A 37 14.39 -20.15 -4.73
C MET A 37 12.96 -20.00 -4.17
N GLY A 38 11.97 -20.07 -5.05
CA GLY A 38 10.57 -19.98 -4.69
C GLY A 38 10.06 -18.58 -4.34
N ALA A 39 10.88 -17.52 -4.43
CA ALA A 39 10.48 -16.16 -4.06
C ALA A 39 9.23 -15.66 -4.79
N GLY A 40 9.04 -16.03 -6.06
CA GLY A 40 7.90 -15.58 -6.88
C GLY A 40 6.67 -16.47 -6.80
N VAL A 41 6.76 -17.66 -6.20
CA VAL A 41 5.70 -18.68 -6.24
C VAL A 41 4.38 -18.17 -5.66
N GLY A 42 4.41 -17.42 -4.56
CA GLY A 42 3.23 -16.83 -3.94
C GLY A 42 2.49 -15.85 -4.83
N SER A 43 3.18 -15.22 -5.79
CA SER A 43 2.61 -14.34 -6.82
C SER A 43 2.35 -15.05 -8.16
N GLY A 44 2.56 -16.37 -8.21
CA GLY A 44 2.33 -17.21 -9.39
C GLY A 44 3.43 -17.10 -10.45
N PHE A 45 4.68 -16.80 -10.05
CA PHE A 45 5.87 -16.81 -10.89
C PHE A 45 6.81 -17.94 -10.44
N SER A 46 7.11 -18.88 -11.34
CA SER A 46 7.99 -19.99 -11.07
C SER A 46 9.46 -19.61 -11.21
N ASP A 47 10.36 -20.36 -10.57
CA ASP A 47 11.80 -20.17 -10.71
C ASP A 47 12.26 -20.33 -12.17
N ASN A 48 11.63 -21.23 -12.94
CA ASN A 48 11.91 -21.39 -14.37
C ASN A 48 11.60 -20.11 -15.18
N GLU A 49 10.55 -19.36 -14.84
CA GLU A 49 10.26 -18.10 -15.51
C GLU A 49 11.35 -17.05 -15.24
N TYR A 50 11.90 -17.03 -14.01
CA TYR A 50 13.03 -16.16 -13.66
C TYR A 50 14.33 -16.58 -14.36
N VAL A 51 14.64 -17.88 -14.42
CA VAL A 51 15.79 -18.39 -15.16
C VAL A 51 15.69 -18.03 -16.65
N ASN A 52 14.51 -18.22 -17.26
CA ASN A 52 14.25 -17.85 -18.64
C ASN A 52 14.32 -16.32 -18.89
N ALA A 53 14.16 -15.53 -17.84
CA ALA A 53 14.35 -14.08 -17.89
C ALA A 53 15.81 -13.66 -17.70
N GLY A 54 16.70 -14.58 -17.34
CA GLY A 54 18.13 -14.35 -17.17
C GLY A 54 18.59 -14.20 -15.71
N ALA A 55 17.75 -14.51 -14.72
CA ALA A 55 18.15 -14.56 -13.32
C ALA A 55 18.91 -15.84 -12.96
N SER A 56 19.76 -15.76 -11.94
CA SER A 56 20.34 -16.91 -11.25
C SER A 56 19.50 -17.21 -10.00
N ILE A 57 19.09 -18.47 -9.82
CA ILE A 57 18.37 -18.91 -8.61
C ILE A 57 19.39 -19.30 -7.54
N ILE A 58 19.19 -18.83 -6.33
CA ILE A 58 19.99 -19.11 -5.13
C ILE A 58 19.10 -19.80 -4.10
N ASP A 59 19.64 -20.83 -3.45
CA ASP A 59 18.85 -21.74 -2.60
C ASP A 59 18.28 -21.06 -1.34
N ASN A 60 18.95 -20.05 -0.79
CA ASN A 60 18.56 -19.41 0.47
C ASN A 60 18.75 -17.88 0.43
N ALA A 61 17.99 -17.18 1.27
CA ALA A 61 17.99 -15.73 1.35
C ALA A 61 19.36 -15.17 1.76
N ALA A 62 20.04 -15.78 2.76
CA ALA A 62 21.29 -15.23 3.30
C ALA A 62 22.38 -15.12 2.24
N ASP A 63 22.49 -16.11 1.34
CA ASP A 63 23.45 -16.07 0.24
C ASP A 63 23.10 -14.97 -0.76
N VAL A 64 21.80 -14.69 -1.02
CA VAL A 64 21.38 -13.58 -1.86
C VAL A 64 21.79 -12.25 -1.22
N TRP A 65 21.47 -12.05 0.09
CA TRP A 65 21.79 -10.82 0.82
C TRP A 65 23.30 -10.50 0.78
N HIS A 66 24.16 -11.48 0.99
CA HIS A 66 25.62 -11.30 0.99
C HIS A 66 26.23 -11.08 -0.41
N LEU A 67 25.53 -11.52 -1.45
CA LEU A 67 26.06 -11.48 -2.82
C LEU A 67 25.83 -10.15 -3.52
N VAL A 68 24.77 -9.39 -3.15
CA VAL A 68 24.21 -8.33 -3.96
C VAL A 68 24.61 -6.92 -3.52
N ASP A 69 24.61 -6.00 -4.49
CA ASP A 69 24.84 -4.58 -4.27
C ASP A 69 23.52 -3.86 -3.92
N MET A 70 22.40 -4.37 -4.49
CA MET A 70 21.04 -3.83 -4.29
C MET A 70 20.07 -4.96 -4.02
N MET A 71 19.41 -4.92 -2.85
CA MET A 71 18.31 -5.81 -2.49
C MET A 71 16.97 -5.13 -2.80
N VAL A 72 16.12 -5.82 -3.57
CA VAL A 72 14.78 -5.37 -3.93
C VAL A 72 13.76 -6.23 -3.22
N LYS A 73 12.95 -5.61 -2.36
CA LYS A 73 11.89 -6.28 -1.59
C LYS A 73 10.54 -5.59 -1.81
N VAL A 74 9.49 -6.13 -1.21
CA VAL A 74 8.18 -5.49 -1.12
C VAL A 74 8.00 -4.84 0.25
N LYS A 75 8.25 -5.60 1.32
CA LYS A 75 8.06 -5.15 2.70
C LYS A 75 9.39 -4.83 3.38
N GLU A 76 9.26 -4.09 4.46
CA GLU A 76 10.35 -3.83 5.39
C GLU A 76 11.02 -5.13 5.83
N PRO A 77 12.35 -5.15 6.00
CA PRO A 77 13.05 -6.27 6.62
C PRO A 77 12.55 -6.53 8.04
N LEU A 78 12.49 -7.80 8.43
CA LEU A 78 12.18 -8.20 9.79
C LEU A 78 13.47 -8.47 10.59
N GLU A 79 13.36 -8.64 11.90
CA GLU A 79 14.50 -8.78 12.83
C GLU A 79 15.47 -9.90 12.39
N GLU A 80 14.94 -10.99 11.83
CA GLU A 80 15.77 -12.11 11.33
C GLU A 80 16.67 -11.71 10.15
N GLU A 81 16.31 -10.64 9.42
CA GLU A 81 17.07 -10.16 8.26
C GLU A 81 18.12 -9.10 8.63
N TYR A 82 18.06 -8.49 9.84
CA TYR A 82 18.96 -7.39 10.20
C TYR A 82 20.43 -7.80 10.26
N ALA A 83 20.71 -9.04 10.67
CA ALA A 83 22.07 -9.58 10.71
C ALA A 83 22.69 -9.77 9.31
N LEU A 84 21.91 -9.68 8.24
CA LEU A 84 22.34 -9.82 6.84
C LEU A 84 22.71 -8.48 6.21
N PHE A 85 22.49 -7.36 6.90
CA PHE A 85 22.85 -6.05 6.41
C PHE A 85 24.38 -5.88 6.37
N HIS A 86 24.85 -5.20 5.34
CA HIS A 86 26.28 -4.87 5.20
C HIS A 86 26.46 -3.43 4.71
N GLU A 87 27.60 -2.86 5.02
CA GLU A 87 27.93 -1.49 4.66
C GLU A 87 27.83 -1.27 3.13
N GLY A 88 27.10 -0.24 2.75
CA GLY A 88 26.91 0.15 1.34
C GLY A 88 25.83 -0.61 0.58
N LEU A 89 25.20 -1.63 1.17
CA LEU A 89 24.04 -2.29 0.59
C LEU A 89 22.94 -1.27 0.27
N ILE A 90 22.44 -1.27 -0.95
CA ILE A 90 21.24 -0.51 -1.32
C ILE A 90 20.03 -1.39 -1.01
N LEU A 91 19.17 -0.96 -0.09
CA LEU A 91 17.90 -1.62 0.20
C LEU A 91 16.76 -0.82 -0.43
N TYR A 92 16.05 -1.41 -1.38
CA TYR A 92 15.01 -0.77 -2.18
C TYR A 92 13.66 -1.46 -1.95
N THR A 93 12.80 -0.89 -1.11
CA THR A 93 11.57 -1.51 -0.60
C THR A 93 10.65 -0.48 0.09
N TYR A 94 9.44 -0.89 0.54
CA TYR A 94 8.72 -0.15 1.59
C TYR A 94 9.45 -0.30 2.92
N LEU A 95 9.59 0.77 3.68
CA LEU A 95 10.33 0.77 4.95
C LEU A 95 9.48 1.14 6.16
N HIS A 96 8.57 2.11 6.04
CA HIS A 96 7.71 2.61 7.13
C HIS A 96 8.48 3.02 8.40
N LEU A 97 9.69 3.55 8.27
CA LEU A 97 10.65 3.80 9.36
C LEU A 97 10.13 4.68 10.49
N ALA A 98 9.19 5.60 10.21
CA ALA A 98 8.61 6.45 11.26
C ALA A 98 7.84 5.65 12.34
N ALA A 99 7.45 4.41 12.05
CA ALA A 99 6.72 3.53 12.95
C ALA A 99 7.61 2.46 13.61
N ASP A 100 8.82 2.22 13.11
CA ASP A 100 9.69 1.12 13.55
C ASP A 100 11.13 1.60 13.85
N LYS A 101 11.34 1.89 15.15
CA LYS A 101 12.65 2.32 15.65
C LYS A 101 13.72 1.22 15.55
N GLN A 102 13.35 -0.03 15.83
CA GLN A 102 14.29 -1.16 15.81
C GLN A 102 14.86 -1.38 14.41
N GLN A 103 14.00 -1.39 13.39
CA GLN A 103 14.40 -1.47 12.00
C GLN A 103 15.31 -0.29 11.60
N MET A 104 14.92 0.93 12.00
CA MET A 104 15.71 2.13 11.72
C MET A 104 17.13 2.02 12.32
N ASP A 105 17.22 1.64 13.59
CA ASP A 105 18.52 1.47 14.27
C ASP A 105 19.38 0.41 13.56
N ALA A 106 18.80 -0.72 13.17
CA ALA A 106 19.50 -1.77 12.43
C ALA A 106 20.03 -1.30 11.06
N LEU A 107 19.28 -0.46 10.34
CA LEU A 107 19.71 0.11 9.05
C LEU A 107 20.87 1.11 9.24
N LEU A 108 20.84 1.90 10.31
CA LEU A 108 21.91 2.84 10.64
C LEU A 108 23.20 2.10 11.06
N ASP A 109 23.09 1.11 11.94
CA ASP A 109 24.22 0.30 12.43
C ASP A 109 24.87 -0.50 11.28
N GLY A 110 24.04 -1.06 10.39
CA GLY A 110 24.48 -1.76 9.19
C GLY A 110 25.01 -0.85 8.08
N LYS A 111 24.94 0.48 8.26
CA LYS A 111 25.33 1.51 7.27
C LYS A 111 24.70 1.26 5.89
N VAL A 112 23.43 0.85 5.90
CA VAL A 112 22.65 0.56 4.69
C VAL A 112 22.29 1.89 4.00
N LYS A 113 22.22 1.86 2.66
CA LYS A 113 21.65 2.91 1.82
C LYS A 113 20.19 2.57 1.55
N ALA A 114 19.27 3.02 2.42
CA ALA A 114 17.88 2.60 2.41
C ALA A 114 17.02 3.55 1.57
N VAL A 115 16.42 3.03 0.50
CA VAL A 115 15.57 3.75 -0.45
C VAL A 115 14.13 3.27 -0.28
N ALA A 116 13.28 4.11 0.30
CA ALA A 116 11.90 3.81 0.61
C ALA A 116 10.97 4.13 -0.56
N TYR A 117 10.18 3.16 -0.99
CA TYR A 117 9.18 3.35 -2.05
C TYR A 117 8.17 4.45 -1.72
N GLU A 118 7.72 4.50 -0.47
CA GLU A 118 6.68 5.43 -0.01
C GLU A 118 7.11 6.88 0.07
N THR A 119 8.41 7.16 0.00
CA THR A 119 8.95 8.52 0.04
C THR A 119 9.49 9.01 -1.31
N ILE A 120 9.46 8.16 -2.34
CA ILE A 120 9.73 8.60 -3.71
C ILE A 120 8.61 9.52 -4.14
N GLU A 121 8.92 10.80 -4.32
CA GLU A 121 7.96 11.86 -4.60
C GLU A 121 8.30 12.55 -5.93
N GLU A 122 7.31 12.61 -6.84
CA GLU A 122 7.43 13.34 -8.11
C GLU A 122 7.28 14.86 -7.89
N VAL A 123 7.60 15.65 -8.91
CA VAL A 123 7.55 17.13 -8.85
C VAL A 123 6.16 17.67 -8.54
N ASP A 124 5.11 16.92 -8.90
CA ASP A 124 3.71 17.27 -8.60
C ASP A 124 3.24 16.77 -7.22
N HIS A 125 4.18 16.35 -6.36
CA HIS A 125 3.93 15.77 -5.05
C HIS A 125 3.17 14.45 -5.06
N SER A 126 3.04 13.79 -6.19
CA SER A 126 2.51 12.43 -6.25
C SER A 126 3.53 11.41 -5.73
N LEU A 127 3.03 10.31 -5.16
CA LEU A 127 3.83 9.20 -4.63
C LEU A 127 3.65 7.97 -5.55
N PRO A 128 4.40 7.89 -6.65
CA PRO A 128 4.16 6.94 -7.73
C PRO A 128 4.33 5.48 -7.31
N CYS A 129 5.21 5.20 -6.36
CA CYS A 129 5.43 3.84 -5.87
C CYS A 129 4.39 3.42 -4.81
N LEU A 130 3.72 4.39 -4.15
CA LEU A 130 2.62 4.12 -3.19
C LEU A 130 1.26 4.02 -3.89
N ALA A 131 1.05 4.79 -4.94
CA ALA A 131 -0.22 4.89 -5.65
C ALA A 131 -0.81 3.53 -6.09
N PRO A 132 -0.05 2.55 -6.63
CA PRO A 132 -0.59 1.25 -7.03
C PRO A 132 -1.24 0.50 -5.88
N MET A 133 -0.65 0.53 -4.69
CA MET A 133 -1.22 -0.16 -3.52
C MET A 133 -2.50 0.52 -3.05
N SER A 134 -2.55 1.85 -3.07
CA SER A 134 -3.77 2.61 -2.79
C SER A 134 -4.89 2.33 -3.79
N GLN A 135 -4.55 2.16 -5.09
CA GLN A 135 -5.51 1.80 -6.13
C GLN A 135 -6.09 0.40 -5.91
N ILE A 136 -5.24 -0.56 -5.56
CA ILE A 136 -5.65 -1.95 -5.28
C ILE A 136 -6.51 -1.99 -4.03
N ALA A 137 -6.07 -1.36 -2.94
CA ALA A 137 -6.83 -1.31 -1.69
C ALA A 137 -8.24 -0.72 -1.89
N GLY A 138 -8.36 0.38 -2.65
CA GLY A 138 -9.65 0.97 -2.98
C GLY A 138 -10.57 0.03 -3.77
N ARG A 139 -10.04 -0.70 -4.75
CA ARG A 139 -10.82 -1.66 -5.55
C ARG A 139 -11.22 -2.88 -4.71
N LEU A 140 -10.27 -3.39 -3.93
CA LEU A 140 -10.48 -4.56 -3.08
C LEU A 140 -11.48 -4.27 -1.96
N SER A 141 -11.56 -3.03 -1.46
CA SER A 141 -12.52 -2.65 -0.41
C SER A 141 -13.97 -2.88 -0.83
N ILE A 142 -14.30 -2.67 -2.11
CA ILE A 142 -15.63 -2.96 -2.64
C ILE A 142 -15.85 -4.45 -2.86
N GLN A 143 -14.83 -5.17 -3.33
CA GLN A 143 -14.90 -6.62 -3.52
C GLN A 143 -15.15 -7.33 -2.18
N GLU A 144 -14.39 -7.00 -1.15
CA GLU A 144 -14.58 -7.56 0.20
C GLU A 144 -15.87 -7.05 0.83
N GLY A 145 -16.20 -5.76 0.70
CA GLY A 145 -17.46 -5.21 1.19
C GLY A 145 -18.67 -5.94 0.61
N ALA A 146 -18.68 -6.18 -0.70
CA ALA A 146 -19.75 -6.93 -1.36
C ALA A 146 -19.86 -8.39 -0.87
N LYS A 147 -18.71 -9.05 -0.64
CA LYS A 147 -18.66 -10.40 -0.07
C LYS A 147 -19.26 -10.45 1.33
N TYR A 148 -18.88 -9.51 2.19
CA TYR A 148 -19.35 -9.47 3.59
C TYR A 148 -20.80 -8.99 3.73
N LEU A 149 -21.41 -8.44 2.69
CA LEU A 149 -22.88 -8.22 2.63
C LEU A 149 -23.67 -9.53 2.46
N GLU A 150 -23.03 -10.64 2.10
CA GLU A 150 -23.70 -11.94 2.03
C GLU A 150 -24.09 -12.43 3.44
N LYS A 151 -25.28 -13.03 3.55
CA LYS A 151 -25.83 -13.49 4.86
C LYS A 151 -24.93 -14.47 5.60
N ARG A 152 -24.22 -15.33 4.88
CA ARG A 152 -23.30 -16.32 5.47
C ARG A 152 -22.11 -15.71 6.22
N PHE A 153 -21.77 -14.44 5.94
CA PHE A 153 -20.67 -13.69 6.55
C PHE A 153 -21.16 -12.67 7.59
N GLY A 154 -22.44 -12.68 7.95
CA GLY A 154 -23.03 -11.75 8.92
C GLY A 154 -23.69 -10.53 8.28
N GLY A 155 -23.63 -10.37 6.96
CA GLY A 155 -24.21 -9.26 6.22
C GLY A 155 -25.73 -9.28 6.11
N GLU A 156 -26.30 -8.22 5.54
CA GLU A 156 -27.75 -8.06 5.32
C GLU A 156 -28.33 -9.11 4.36
N GLY A 157 -27.52 -9.69 3.48
CA GLY A 157 -27.97 -10.65 2.44
C GLY A 157 -28.44 -9.95 1.16
N ILE A 158 -27.74 -8.90 0.74
CA ILE A 158 -28.09 -8.08 -0.43
C ILE A 158 -27.00 -8.06 -1.48
N LEU A 159 -27.37 -7.72 -2.73
CA LEU A 159 -26.46 -7.46 -3.84
C LEU A 159 -26.26 -5.96 -4.03
N LEU A 160 -25.03 -5.52 -4.33
CA LEU A 160 -24.75 -4.10 -4.61
C LEU A 160 -25.63 -3.56 -5.75
N ALA A 161 -25.77 -4.30 -6.84
CA ALA A 161 -26.58 -3.88 -7.99
C ALA A 161 -28.08 -4.04 -7.81
N GLY A 162 -28.54 -4.83 -6.84
CA GLY A 162 -29.91 -5.38 -6.85
C GLY A 162 -30.18 -6.21 -8.10
N VAL A 163 -31.47 -6.46 -8.38
CA VAL A 163 -31.98 -7.03 -9.65
C VAL A 163 -33.27 -6.30 -10.02
N PRO A 164 -33.80 -6.44 -11.24
CA PRO A 164 -35.08 -5.82 -11.60
C PRO A 164 -36.15 -6.05 -10.53
N GLY A 165 -36.70 -4.96 -9.99
CA GLY A 165 -37.71 -5.00 -8.92
C GLY A 165 -37.16 -4.97 -7.49
N THR A 166 -35.83 -4.96 -7.29
CA THR A 166 -35.22 -4.78 -5.97
C THR A 166 -34.38 -3.51 -5.89
N PRO A 167 -34.19 -2.92 -4.68
CA PRO A 167 -33.32 -1.75 -4.54
C PRO A 167 -31.85 -2.11 -4.77
N LYS A 168 -31.07 -1.12 -5.19
CA LYS A 168 -29.61 -1.16 -5.18
C LYS A 168 -29.09 -0.84 -3.78
N ALA A 169 -27.92 -1.37 -3.44
CA ALA A 169 -27.24 -1.03 -2.20
C ALA A 169 -26.71 0.42 -2.22
N ASN A 170 -26.72 1.06 -1.05
CA ASN A 170 -26.14 2.37 -0.82
C ASN A 170 -24.69 2.21 -0.34
N VAL A 171 -23.74 2.65 -1.15
CA VAL A 171 -22.30 2.64 -0.83
C VAL A 171 -21.87 4.07 -0.50
N VAL A 172 -21.35 4.26 0.70
CA VAL A 172 -20.81 5.55 1.19
C VAL A 172 -19.29 5.46 1.26
N ILE A 173 -18.60 6.43 0.63
CA ILE A 173 -17.14 6.48 0.59
C ILE A 173 -16.68 7.75 1.32
N LEU A 174 -15.97 7.57 2.43
CA LEU A 174 -15.41 8.65 3.24
C LEU A 174 -13.98 8.92 2.78
N GLY A 175 -13.79 10.03 2.03
CA GLY A 175 -12.54 10.44 1.41
C GLY A 175 -12.48 10.16 -0.10
N GLY A 176 -12.21 11.20 -0.88
CA GLY A 176 -12.15 11.17 -2.36
C GLY A 176 -10.73 11.03 -2.92
N GLY A 177 -9.74 10.62 -2.12
CA GLY A 177 -8.35 10.41 -2.55
C GLY A 177 -8.18 9.24 -3.53
N THR A 178 -6.96 8.74 -3.68
CA THR A 178 -6.66 7.62 -4.60
C THR A 178 -7.45 6.36 -4.24
N VAL A 179 -7.53 6.02 -2.95
CA VAL A 179 -8.29 4.87 -2.45
C VAL A 179 -9.77 5.05 -2.75
N GLY A 180 -10.38 6.15 -2.31
CA GLY A 180 -11.82 6.40 -2.46
C GLY A 180 -12.26 6.49 -3.91
N MET A 181 -11.48 7.13 -4.78
CA MET A 181 -11.77 7.18 -6.23
C MET A 181 -11.77 5.77 -6.83
N ASN A 182 -10.85 4.89 -6.44
CA ASN A 182 -10.79 3.52 -6.96
C ASN A 182 -11.91 2.65 -6.37
N ALA A 183 -12.29 2.85 -5.11
CA ALA A 183 -13.49 2.25 -4.55
C ALA A 183 -14.75 2.70 -5.33
N CYS A 184 -14.87 4.01 -5.58
CA CYS A 184 -15.97 4.57 -6.36
C CYS A 184 -16.09 3.94 -7.75
N LYS A 185 -14.99 3.77 -8.48
CA LYS A 185 -14.98 3.10 -9.79
C LYS A 185 -15.59 1.71 -9.76
N ILE A 186 -15.25 0.92 -8.75
CA ILE A 186 -15.76 -0.46 -8.65
C ILE A 186 -17.21 -0.44 -8.18
N ALA A 187 -17.59 0.38 -7.21
CA ALA A 187 -18.98 0.46 -6.73
C ALA A 187 -19.94 0.90 -7.84
N VAL A 188 -19.57 1.91 -8.63
CA VAL A 188 -20.32 2.33 -9.82
C VAL A 188 -20.38 1.22 -10.86
N GLY A 189 -19.24 0.57 -11.15
CA GLY A 189 -19.16 -0.56 -12.08
C GLY A 189 -20.00 -1.76 -11.67
N MET A 190 -20.19 -1.99 -10.37
CA MET A 190 -21.07 -3.00 -9.81
C MET A 190 -22.52 -2.54 -9.69
N GLY A 191 -22.85 -1.33 -10.10
CA GLY A 191 -24.22 -0.81 -10.20
C GLY A 191 -24.84 -0.32 -8.89
N ALA A 192 -24.05 -0.08 -7.85
CA ALA A 192 -24.53 0.47 -6.58
C ALA A 192 -24.98 1.94 -6.69
N ASN A 193 -25.74 2.41 -5.68
CA ASN A 193 -25.93 3.85 -5.43
C ASN A 193 -24.73 4.37 -4.64
N VAL A 194 -23.94 5.28 -5.22
CA VAL A 194 -22.68 5.69 -4.62
C VAL A 194 -22.75 7.15 -4.16
N THR A 195 -22.40 7.36 -2.89
CA THR A 195 -22.16 8.71 -2.32
C THR A 195 -20.71 8.79 -1.86
N ILE A 196 -19.96 9.80 -2.35
CA ILE A 196 -18.58 10.05 -1.96
C ILE A 196 -18.45 11.40 -1.26
N LEU A 197 -17.71 11.42 -0.15
CA LEU A 197 -17.52 12.63 0.65
C LEU A 197 -16.03 13.01 0.69
N ASP A 198 -15.75 14.29 0.54
CA ASP A 198 -14.42 14.89 0.75
C ASP A 198 -14.55 16.31 1.30
N VAL A 199 -13.51 16.81 1.97
CA VAL A 199 -13.45 18.20 2.43
C VAL A 199 -13.06 19.16 1.30
N ASN A 200 -12.41 18.67 0.27
CA ASN A 200 -11.87 19.44 -0.84
C ASN A 200 -12.88 19.55 -2.00
N LEU A 201 -13.50 20.71 -2.14
CA LEU A 201 -14.49 20.98 -3.21
C LEU A 201 -13.93 20.77 -4.61
N LYS A 202 -12.66 21.13 -4.86
CA LYS A 202 -12.01 20.89 -6.16
C LYS A 202 -11.89 19.39 -6.47
N ARG A 203 -11.65 18.59 -5.42
CA ARG A 203 -11.63 17.13 -5.57
C ARG A 203 -13.01 16.57 -5.87
N LEU A 204 -14.04 17.06 -5.20
CA LEU A 204 -15.44 16.69 -5.47
C LEU A 204 -15.84 17.04 -6.90
N GLU A 205 -15.47 18.22 -7.41
CA GLU A 205 -15.69 18.63 -8.80
C GLU A 205 -15.00 17.68 -9.79
N GLN A 206 -13.75 17.26 -9.53
CA GLN A 206 -13.05 16.27 -10.37
C GLN A 206 -13.79 14.94 -10.42
N LEU A 207 -14.31 14.48 -9.28
CA LEU A 207 -15.05 13.21 -9.17
C LEU A 207 -16.41 13.31 -9.87
N ASP A 208 -17.11 14.44 -9.71
CA ASP A 208 -18.37 14.71 -10.40
C ASP A 208 -18.19 14.71 -11.92
N ASN A 209 -17.16 15.41 -12.42
CA ASN A 209 -16.81 15.40 -13.85
C ASN A 209 -16.43 14.01 -14.38
N MET A 210 -15.82 13.15 -13.54
CA MET A 210 -15.39 11.81 -13.92
C MET A 210 -16.54 10.82 -13.99
N PHE A 211 -17.48 10.89 -13.06
CA PHE A 211 -18.54 9.88 -12.87
C PHE A 211 -19.94 10.39 -13.25
N GLY A 212 -20.12 11.71 -13.37
CA GLY A 212 -21.40 12.33 -13.71
C GLY A 212 -22.54 11.89 -12.80
N ALA A 213 -23.69 11.63 -13.39
CA ALA A 213 -24.90 11.25 -12.65
C ALA A 213 -24.86 9.86 -11.97
N HIS A 214 -23.75 9.13 -12.06
CA HIS A 214 -23.60 7.81 -11.43
C HIS A 214 -23.24 7.89 -9.94
N ILE A 215 -22.90 9.08 -9.44
CA ILE A 215 -22.53 9.29 -8.04
C ILE A 215 -23.22 10.54 -7.47
N GLN A 216 -23.27 10.60 -6.15
CA GLN A 216 -23.51 11.82 -5.40
C GLN A 216 -22.21 12.25 -4.72
N THR A 217 -21.85 13.53 -4.86
CA THR A 217 -20.74 14.14 -4.12
C THR A 217 -21.26 15.00 -2.97
N LEU A 218 -20.64 14.92 -1.79
CA LEU A 218 -21.01 15.73 -0.62
C LEU A 218 -19.75 16.25 0.08
N VAL A 219 -19.85 17.43 0.67
CA VAL A 219 -18.81 17.92 1.58
C VAL A 219 -18.81 17.07 2.85
N SER A 220 -17.62 16.64 3.27
CA SER A 220 -17.39 15.81 4.46
C SER A 220 -17.58 16.64 5.74
N THR A 221 -18.83 16.88 6.13
CA THR A 221 -19.22 17.45 7.42
C THR A 221 -19.82 16.37 8.31
N ASP A 222 -19.74 16.53 9.64
CA ASP A 222 -20.34 15.59 10.60
C ASP A 222 -21.81 15.29 10.27
N SER A 223 -22.60 16.33 9.94
CA SER A 223 -24.02 16.18 9.61
C SER A 223 -24.25 15.38 8.32
N ASN A 224 -23.45 15.63 7.27
CA ASN A 224 -23.57 14.87 6.02
C ASN A 224 -23.15 13.42 6.22
N ILE A 225 -22.02 13.17 6.93
CA ILE A 225 -21.55 11.82 7.24
C ILE A 225 -22.63 11.06 8.01
N GLU A 226 -23.12 11.61 9.12
CA GLU A 226 -24.17 10.99 9.95
C GLU A 226 -25.41 10.62 9.14
N ARG A 227 -25.90 11.53 8.30
CA ARG A 227 -27.09 11.30 7.49
C ARG A 227 -26.93 10.14 6.50
N VAL A 228 -25.79 10.10 5.77
CA VAL A 228 -25.62 9.08 4.71
C VAL A 228 -25.17 7.72 5.26
N VAL A 229 -24.43 7.70 6.38
CA VAL A 229 -23.98 6.47 7.01
C VAL A 229 -25.14 5.65 7.60
N LYS A 230 -26.17 6.30 8.16
CA LYS A 230 -27.37 5.64 8.69
C LYS A 230 -28.15 4.85 7.62
N GLU A 231 -28.10 5.30 6.37
CA GLU A 231 -28.80 4.66 5.24
C GLU A 231 -27.86 3.72 4.44
N ALA A 232 -26.59 3.67 4.79
CA ALA A 232 -25.60 2.88 4.07
C ALA A 232 -25.75 1.37 4.31
N ASP A 233 -25.52 0.60 3.26
CA ASP A 233 -25.33 -0.85 3.33
C ASP A 233 -23.83 -1.17 3.40
N LEU A 234 -23.00 -0.33 2.75
CA LEU A 234 -21.54 -0.45 2.75
C LEU A 234 -20.89 0.93 2.94
N VAL A 235 -20.03 1.04 3.93
CA VAL A 235 -19.22 2.24 4.18
C VAL A 235 -17.75 1.91 3.95
N ILE A 236 -17.05 2.75 3.17
CA ILE A 236 -15.60 2.65 2.92
C ILE A 236 -14.89 3.82 3.60
N GLY A 237 -14.04 3.53 4.55
CA GLY A 237 -13.12 4.48 5.18
C GLY A 237 -11.83 4.59 4.37
N SER A 238 -11.62 5.71 3.67
CA SER A 238 -10.51 5.88 2.72
C SER A 238 -9.78 7.21 2.87
N VAL A 239 -9.82 7.79 4.06
CA VAL A 239 -9.10 9.03 4.37
C VAL A 239 -7.68 8.70 4.81
N LEU A 240 -6.73 9.35 4.16
CA LEU A 240 -5.30 9.26 4.47
C LEU A 240 -4.74 10.68 4.56
N ILE A 241 -4.07 10.98 5.68
CA ILE A 241 -3.31 12.23 5.85
C ILE A 241 -1.84 11.87 5.84
N PRO A 242 -1.08 12.23 4.79
CA PRO A 242 0.36 11.95 4.74
C PRO A 242 1.08 12.52 5.96
N GLY A 243 1.79 11.68 6.72
CA GLY A 243 2.53 12.09 7.91
C GLY A 243 1.70 12.49 9.13
N GLY A 244 0.36 12.33 9.08
CA GLY A 244 -0.56 12.67 10.19
C GLY A 244 -1.42 11.48 10.63
N SER A 245 -2.08 11.63 11.79
CA SER A 245 -3.07 10.66 12.25
C SER A 245 -4.37 10.78 11.44
N THR A 246 -4.97 9.65 11.11
CA THR A 246 -6.25 9.60 10.40
C THR A 246 -7.39 10.14 11.28
N PRO A 247 -8.21 11.11 10.80
CA PRO A 247 -9.34 11.62 11.57
C PRO A 247 -10.42 10.54 11.73
N LYS A 248 -11.07 10.49 12.90
CA LYS A 248 -12.14 9.56 13.19
C LYS A 248 -13.47 10.08 12.64
N LEU A 249 -13.74 9.78 11.36
CA LEU A 249 -14.94 10.21 10.65
C LEU A 249 -16.14 9.29 10.87
N PHE A 250 -15.90 7.97 10.96
CA PHE A 250 -16.91 6.96 11.27
C PHE A 250 -17.03 6.80 12.77
N LYS A 251 -18.04 7.43 13.37
CA LYS A 251 -18.19 7.51 14.83
C LYS A 251 -19.01 6.33 15.40
N LYS A 252 -18.64 5.84 16.57
CA LYS A 252 -19.38 4.75 17.26
C LYS A 252 -20.86 5.06 17.45
N LYS A 253 -21.22 6.32 17.67
CA LYS A 253 -22.61 6.73 17.83
C LYS A 253 -23.51 6.44 16.62
N TYR A 254 -22.94 6.19 15.42
CA TYR A 254 -23.71 5.87 14.21
C TYR A 254 -24.15 4.41 14.18
N LEU A 255 -23.39 3.49 14.79
CA LEU A 255 -23.61 2.05 14.72
C LEU A 255 -25.04 1.60 15.09
N PRO A 256 -25.64 2.08 16.23
CA PRO A 256 -26.98 1.67 16.60
C PRO A 256 -28.09 2.13 15.65
N GLU A 257 -27.79 3.11 14.78
CA GLU A 257 -28.73 3.66 13.81
C GLU A 257 -28.48 3.14 12.39
N MET A 258 -27.44 2.35 12.18
CA MET A 258 -27.16 1.67 10.91
C MET A 258 -28.02 0.42 10.76
N LYS A 259 -28.06 -0.09 9.55
CA LYS A 259 -28.76 -1.36 9.26
C LYS A 259 -28.01 -2.54 9.88
N ASP A 260 -28.75 -3.48 10.45
CA ASP A 260 -28.17 -4.73 10.95
C ASP A 260 -27.60 -5.55 9.79
N GLY A 261 -26.32 -5.89 9.85
CA GLY A 261 -25.60 -6.56 8.78
C GLY A 261 -24.99 -5.61 7.73
N ALA A 262 -25.08 -4.28 7.92
CA ALA A 262 -24.29 -3.33 7.14
C ALA A 262 -22.78 -3.60 7.32
N VAL A 263 -21.98 -3.20 6.33
CA VAL A 263 -20.52 -3.46 6.33
C VAL A 263 -19.75 -2.16 6.38
N PHE A 264 -18.74 -2.09 7.26
CA PHE A 264 -17.74 -1.03 7.28
C PHE A 264 -16.37 -1.60 6.93
N VAL A 265 -15.75 -1.09 5.86
CA VAL A 265 -14.39 -1.43 5.45
C VAL A 265 -13.48 -0.24 5.74
N ASP A 266 -12.58 -0.38 6.69
CA ASP A 266 -11.61 0.67 7.04
C ASP A 266 -10.28 0.43 6.33
N VAL A 267 -10.11 1.04 5.15
CA VAL A 267 -8.86 0.95 4.38
C VAL A 267 -7.74 1.76 5.01
N ALA A 268 -8.07 2.75 5.85
CA ALA A 268 -7.10 3.58 6.53
C ALA A 268 -6.49 2.92 7.79
N ILE A 269 -6.83 1.65 8.05
CA ILE A 269 -6.47 0.94 9.29
C ILE A 269 -4.96 0.90 9.55
N ASP A 270 -4.13 0.78 8.52
CA ASP A 270 -2.66 0.79 8.63
C ASP A 270 -2.10 2.11 9.24
N GLN A 271 -2.92 3.18 9.24
CA GLN A 271 -2.61 4.48 9.84
C GLN A 271 -3.55 4.82 11.01
N GLY A 272 -3.97 3.80 11.74
CA GLY A 272 -4.83 3.92 12.91
C GLY A 272 -6.34 3.93 12.62
N GLY A 273 -6.74 3.85 11.35
CA GLY A 273 -8.14 3.78 10.92
C GLY A 273 -8.93 5.08 11.06
N CYS A 274 -9.97 5.24 10.25
CA CYS A 274 -10.88 6.39 10.30
C CYS A 274 -12.17 6.13 11.10
N GLY A 275 -12.36 4.90 11.60
CA GLY A 275 -13.45 4.54 12.51
C GLY A 275 -13.05 4.63 13.98
N GLU A 276 -13.95 5.13 14.85
CA GLU A 276 -13.77 5.03 16.30
C GLU A 276 -13.89 3.58 16.79
N SER A 277 -14.63 2.74 16.09
CA SER A 277 -14.81 1.31 16.33
C SER A 277 -13.73 0.44 15.66
N SER A 278 -12.85 1.04 14.83
CA SER A 278 -11.85 0.27 14.09
C SER A 278 -10.78 -0.33 14.99
N ARG A 279 -10.49 -1.60 14.77
CA ARG A 279 -9.33 -2.32 15.30
C ARG A 279 -8.71 -3.18 14.20
N VAL A 280 -7.40 -3.27 14.19
CA VAL A 280 -6.66 -4.03 13.16
C VAL A 280 -7.09 -5.50 13.19
N THR A 281 -7.39 -6.03 12.03
CA THR A 281 -7.63 -7.47 11.76
C THR A 281 -6.61 -8.00 10.77
N THR A 282 -6.60 -9.31 10.55
CA THR A 282 -5.67 -10.00 9.66
C THR A 282 -6.42 -10.73 8.54
N HIS A 283 -5.71 -11.19 7.51
CA HIS A 283 -6.31 -12.00 6.46
C HIS A 283 -6.85 -13.34 6.96
N ASP A 284 -6.34 -13.85 8.08
CA ASP A 284 -6.78 -15.12 8.69
C ASP A 284 -8.06 -14.94 9.52
N ASP A 285 -8.24 -13.76 10.16
CA ASP A 285 -9.45 -13.39 10.93
C ASP A 285 -9.85 -11.96 10.53
N PRO A 286 -10.52 -11.81 9.36
CA PRO A 286 -10.63 -10.51 8.68
C PRO A 286 -11.73 -9.59 9.20
N VAL A 287 -12.71 -10.11 9.93
CA VAL A 287 -13.90 -9.34 10.34
C VAL A 287 -14.28 -9.55 11.79
N TYR A 288 -14.97 -8.57 12.34
CA TYR A 288 -15.72 -8.68 13.59
C TYR A 288 -17.04 -7.92 13.47
N ILE A 289 -17.97 -8.18 14.36
CA ILE A 289 -19.26 -7.47 14.42
C ILE A 289 -19.31 -6.62 15.67
N GLU A 290 -19.66 -5.33 15.52
CA GLU A 290 -19.91 -4.41 16.62
C GLU A 290 -21.24 -3.70 16.38
N GLU A 291 -22.19 -3.77 17.34
CA GLU A 291 -23.54 -3.21 17.25
C GLU A 291 -24.27 -3.60 15.93
N GLY A 292 -24.15 -4.86 15.50
CA GLY A 292 -24.78 -5.37 14.28
C GLY A 292 -24.06 -5.03 12.97
N VAL A 293 -23.02 -4.20 12.99
CA VAL A 293 -22.25 -3.80 11.80
C VAL A 293 -21.01 -4.68 11.65
N VAL A 294 -20.82 -5.27 10.47
CA VAL A 294 -19.63 -6.06 10.13
C VAL A 294 -18.46 -5.12 9.83
N HIS A 295 -17.36 -5.26 10.56
CA HIS A 295 -16.14 -4.46 10.38
C HIS A 295 -15.07 -5.29 9.69
N TYR A 296 -14.59 -4.83 8.52
CA TYR A 296 -13.42 -5.36 7.83
C TYR A 296 -12.29 -4.33 7.95
N CYS A 297 -11.31 -4.62 8.78
CA CYS A 297 -10.20 -3.70 9.10
C CYS A 297 -8.85 -4.39 8.91
N VAL A 298 -8.70 -5.12 7.81
CA VAL A 298 -7.48 -5.90 7.52
C VAL A 298 -6.34 -4.98 7.15
N GLY A 299 -5.25 -5.05 7.91
CA GLY A 299 -3.99 -4.40 7.54
C GLY A 299 -3.39 -5.04 6.29
N ASN A 300 -2.71 -4.23 5.46
CA ASN A 300 -2.07 -4.70 4.23
C ASN A 300 -3.05 -5.36 3.24
N MET A 301 -4.21 -4.78 3.02
CA MET A 301 -5.22 -5.29 2.08
C MET A 301 -4.64 -5.74 0.72
N PRO A 302 -3.70 -5.02 0.07
CA PRO A 302 -3.13 -5.43 -1.22
C PRO A 302 -2.41 -6.79 -1.18
N GLY A 303 -2.01 -7.28 -0.01
CA GLY A 303 -1.42 -8.61 0.18
C GLY A 303 -2.37 -9.76 -0.19
N ALA A 304 -3.69 -9.55 -0.12
CA ALA A 304 -4.70 -10.54 -0.50
C ALA A 304 -4.72 -10.89 -2.00
N VAL A 305 -4.17 -10.02 -2.85
CA VAL A 305 -4.12 -10.20 -4.30
C VAL A 305 -2.68 -10.08 -4.82
N PRO A 306 -1.79 -10.98 -4.38
CA PRO A 306 -0.34 -10.80 -4.52
C PRO A 306 0.11 -10.71 -5.98
N ARG A 307 -0.50 -11.45 -6.91
CA ARG A 307 -0.14 -11.37 -8.34
C ARG A 307 -0.40 -9.99 -8.92
N THR A 308 -1.60 -9.44 -8.70
CA THR A 308 -1.95 -8.09 -9.18
C THR A 308 -1.07 -7.04 -8.51
N SER A 309 -0.88 -7.16 -7.21
CA SER A 309 -0.09 -6.22 -6.41
C SER A 309 1.39 -6.23 -6.78
N THR A 310 1.97 -7.41 -7.01
CA THR A 310 3.35 -7.55 -7.49
C THR A 310 3.54 -6.87 -8.86
N ILE A 311 2.68 -7.18 -9.83
CA ILE A 311 2.79 -6.58 -11.17
C ILE A 311 2.63 -5.05 -11.10
N ALA A 312 1.65 -4.55 -10.34
CA ALA A 312 1.40 -3.12 -10.23
C ALA A 312 2.55 -2.37 -9.53
N LEU A 313 3.08 -2.94 -8.43
CA LEU A 313 4.21 -2.36 -7.71
C LEU A 313 5.46 -2.33 -8.56
N THR A 314 5.82 -3.46 -9.15
CA THR A 314 7.08 -3.60 -9.89
C THR A 314 7.08 -2.75 -11.17
N ASN A 315 5.93 -2.55 -11.81
CA ASN A 315 5.80 -1.59 -12.92
C ASN A 315 6.09 -0.14 -12.47
N ALA A 316 5.71 0.23 -11.25
CA ALA A 316 5.95 1.57 -10.73
C ALA A 316 7.40 1.78 -10.26
N THR A 317 8.02 0.75 -9.66
CA THR A 317 9.36 0.85 -9.06
C THR A 317 10.49 0.65 -10.06
N LEU A 318 10.24 -0.07 -11.18
CA LEU A 318 11.27 -0.47 -12.13
C LEU A 318 12.10 0.72 -12.67
N LYS A 319 11.46 1.83 -13.04
CA LYS A 319 12.18 2.97 -13.66
C LYS A 319 13.23 3.56 -12.71
N TYR A 320 12.91 3.67 -11.42
CA TYR A 320 13.82 4.22 -10.42
C TYR A 320 14.92 3.20 -10.07
N GLY A 321 14.55 1.92 -9.90
CA GLY A 321 15.50 0.85 -9.67
C GLY A 321 16.51 0.69 -10.80
N LEU A 322 16.09 0.79 -12.06
CA LEU A 322 16.98 0.78 -13.22
C LEU A 322 17.91 2.00 -13.24
N GLN A 323 17.42 3.18 -12.88
CA GLN A 323 18.24 4.37 -12.78
C GLN A 323 19.34 4.20 -11.73
N ILE A 324 18.96 3.73 -10.52
CA ILE A 324 19.91 3.43 -9.44
C ILE A 324 20.92 2.38 -9.88
N ALA A 325 20.46 1.30 -10.51
CA ALA A 325 21.34 0.21 -10.94
C ALA A 325 22.35 0.64 -12.00
N LYS A 326 21.94 1.50 -12.93
CA LYS A 326 22.76 1.98 -14.06
C LYS A 326 23.78 3.02 -13.63
N GLU A 327 23.41 3.96 -12.77
CA GLU A 327 24.21 5.14 -12.45
C GLU A 327 24.95 5.01 -11.11
N GLY A 328 24.50 4.09 -10.24
CA GLY A 328 24.80 4.09 -8.81
C GLY A 328 23.90 5.06 -8.06
N LEU A 329 23.65 4.80 -6.77
CA LEU A 329 22.68 5.59 -5.98
C LEU A 329 23.05 7.07 -5.92
N GLU A 330 24.32 7.38 -5.68
CA GLU A 330 24.82 8.75 -5.52
C GLU A 330 24.60 9.59 -6.77
N GLU A 331 25.00 9.08 -7.93
CA GLU A 331 24.84 9.80 -9.20
C GLU A 331 23.36 9.86 -9.63
N ALA A 332 22.58 8.84 -9.34
CA ALA A 332 21.14 8.87 -9.57
C ALA A 332 20.45 9.96 -8.74
N CYS A 333 20.84 10.12 -7.46
CA CYS A 333 20.32 11.17 -6.58
C CYS A 333 20.73 12.58 -7.02
N LYS A 334 21.98 12.78 -7.45
CA LYS A 334 22.44 14.07 -7.99
C LYS A 334 21.67 14.51 -9.22
N LYS A 335 21.26 13.56 -10.07
CA LYS A 335 20.54 13.82 -11.32
C LYS A 335 19.03 13.91 -11.14
N SER A 336 18.47 13.27 -10.09
CA SER A 336 17.05 13.15 -9.87
C SER A 336 16.69 13.41 -8.41
N ALA A 337 16.08 14.56 -8.15
CA ALA A 337 15.50 14.87 -6.84
C ALA A 337 14.42 13.84 -6.44
N VAL A 338 13.75 13.24 -7.42
CA VAL A 338 12.74 12.19 -7.22
C VAL A 338 13.37 10.93 -6.64
N VAL A 339 14.53 10.48 -7.14
CA VAL A 339 15.25 9.34 -6.56
C VAL A 339 15.80 9.71 -5.18
N ALA A 340 16.36 10.93 -5.04
CA ALA A 340 16.90 11.41 -3.78
C ALA A 340 15.87 11.47 -2.65
N SER A 341 14.60 11.83 -2.96
CA SER A 341 13.51 11.85 -1.97
C SER A 341 13.21 10.47 -1.38
N GLY A 342 13.54 9.39 -2.12
CA GLY A 342 13.40 8.02 -1.63
C GLY A 342 14.43 7.62 -0.58
N VAL A 343 15.57 8.30 -0.47
CA VAL A 343 16.66 7.91 0.45
C VAL A 343 16.32 8.32 1.88
N ASN A 344 16.09 7.34 2.75
CA ASN A 344 15.75 7.58 4.15
C ASN A 344 16.92 7.37 5.12
N CYS A 345 17.83 6.42 4.80
CA CYS A 345 19.08 6.21 5.51
C CYS A 345 20.23 6.15 4.52
N TYR A 346 21.37 6.74 4.88
CA TYR A 346 22.57 6.70 4.07
C TYR A 346 23.82 6.59 4.96
N LEU A 347 24.51 5.43 4.87
CA LEU A 347 25.77 5.14 5.56
C LEU A 347 25.77 5.54 7.05
N GLY A 348 24.74 5.15 7.79
CA GLY A 348 24.61 5.39 9.24
C GLY A 348 24.03 6.74 9.62
N LYS A 349 23.46 7.51 8.68
CA LYS A 349 22.77 8.77 8.93
C LYS A 349 21.33 8.72 8.42
N LEU A 350 20.42 9.42 9.13
CA LEU A 350 19.04 9.64 8.69
C LEU A 350 18.97 10.82 7.72
N THR A 351 18.47 10.54 6.52
CA THR A 351 18.33 11.52 5.44
C THR A 351 16.86 11.87 5.13
N ASN A 352 15.92 11.35 5.92
CA ASN A 352 14.51 11.74 5.88
C ASN A 352 14.15 12.48 7.18
N LYS A 353 13.74 13.76 7.03
CA LYS A 353 13.47 14.63 8.18
C LYS A 353 12.28 14.12 9.02
N ASN A 354 11.22 13.62 8.38
CA ASN A 354 10.04 13.15 9.11
C ASN A 354 10.34 11.91 9.97
N VAL A 355 11.21 11.02 9.48
CA VAL A 355 11.68 9.85 10.24
C VAL A 355 12.55 10.29 11.41
N ALA A 356 13.48 11.23 11.18
CA ALA A 356 14.34 11.77 12.23
C ALA A 356 13.52 12.45 13.35
N ASP A 357 12.55 13.29 12.97
CA ASP A 357 11.67 13.99 13.91
C ASP A 357 10.79 12.99 14.73
N ALA A 358 10.30 11.93 14.09
CA ALA A 358 9.46 10.92 14.73
C ALA A 358 10.18 10.17 15.87
N HIS A 359 11.49 9.96 15.73
CA HIS A 359 12.28 9.20 16.69
C HIS A 359 13.23 10.07 17.54
N GLY A 360 13.28 11.39 17.28
CA GLY A 360 14.18 12.31 17.99
C GLY A 360 15.67 12.14 17.63
N TYR A 361 15.95 11.74 16.40
CA TYR A 361 17.32 11.61 15.87
C TYR A 361 17.75 12.83 15.08
N GLU A 362 19.08 12.97 14.92
CA GLU A 362 19.66 14.01 14.08
C GLU A 362 19.36 13.74 12.59
N TYR A 363 18.82 14.73 11.91
CA TYR A 363 18.65 14.74 10.46
C TYR A 363 19.93 15.23 9.78
N THR A 364 20.34 14.55 8.73
CA THR A 364 21.46 14.97 7.86
C THR A 364 20.94 15.08 6.42
N ALA A 365 21.11 16.23 5.78
CA ALA A 365 20.70 16.35 4.38
C ALA A 365 21.53 15.42 3.48
N LEU A 366 20.88 14.67 2.60
CA LEU A 366 21.58 13.76 1.69
C LEU A 366 22.59 14.49 0.80
N SER A 367 22.27 15.74 0.37
CA SER A 367 23.15 16.61 -0.42
C SER A 367 24.50 16.90 0.23
N ASP A 368 24.59 16.79 1.56
CA ASP A 368 25.83 17.05 2.30
C ASP A 368 26.74 15.81 2.36
N MET A 369 26.25 14.68 1.86
CA MET A 369 26.93 13.38 1.96
C MET A 369 27.34 12.78 0.61
N ILE A 370 26.77 13.26 -0.53
CA ILE A 370 26.97 12.70 -1.88
C ILE A 370 27.54 13.72 -2.89
#